data_1b61546f707b6e15da19a058bc791e96
#
_entry.id   1b61546f707b6e15da19a058bc791e96
#
_cell.length_a   1.000
_cell.length_b   1.000
_cell.length_c   1.000
_cell.angle_alpha   90.00
_cell.angle_beta   90.00
_cell.angle_gamma   90.00
#
_symmetry.space_group_name_H-M   'P 1'
#
loop_
_entity.id
_entity.type
_entity.pdbx_description
1 polymer ?
#
loop_
_entity_poly.entity_id
_entity_poly.type
_entity_poly.pdbx_seq_one_letter_code
_entity_poly.pdbx_strand_id
1 'polypeptide(L)'
;MLTKHTNEYGVITLDEGLMLQIFAEAIKPWEGKVKYAGDREFRLEEGGLFAYAPLSIKIGCSISEICGGMIEYIAGAVQNSLELPLSDIVLEVVQMTTSKKTVKRDIKVSYRGGETEEEQQ
;
A
#
# COMPACT_ATOMS: atom_id res chain seq x y z
N MET A 1 -11.24 -7.12 -12.04
CA MET A 1 -12.02 -5.88 -12.15
C MET A 1 -11.17 -4.75 -12.70
N LEU A 2 -11.76 -3.90 -13.52
CA LEU A 2 -11.05 -2.78 -14.13
C LEU A 2 -11.69 -1.46 -13.73
N THR A 3 -10.87 -0.49 -13.39
CA THR A 3 -11.31 0.88 -13.11
C THR A 3 -10.82 1.77 -14.24
N LYS A 4 -11.70 2.62 -14.77
CA LYS A 4 -11.37 3.52 -15.87
C LYS A 4 -11.32 4.96 -15.41
N HIS A 5 -10.35 5.70 -15.92
CA HIS A 5 -10.23 7.14 -15.69
C HIS A 5 -9.94 7.82 -17.02
N THR A 6 -10.66 8.89 -17.31
CA THR A 6 -10.47 9.68 -18.53
C THR A 6 -9.76 10.98 -18.17
N ASN A 7 -8.69 11.30 -18.87
CA ASN A 7 -7.91 12.52 -18.66
C ASN A 7 -7.43 13.06 -20.00
N GLU A 8 -6.51 14.04 -19.98
CA GLU A 8 -5.96 14.64 -21.19
C GLU A 8 -5.20 13.67 -22.08
N TYR A 9 -4.80 12.52 -21.55
CA TYR A 9 -4.10 11.47 -22.30
C TYR A 9 -5.06 10.42 -22.85
N GLY A 10 -6.37 10.55 -22.60
CA GLY A 10 -7.38 9.62 -23.05
C GLY A 10 -7.97 8.81 -21.90
N VAL A 11 -8.31 7.56 -22.19
CA VAL A 11 -8.89 6.64 -21.19
C VAL A 11 -7.78 5.78 -20.60
N ILE A 12 -7.62 5.84 -19.29
CA ILE A 12 -6.69 5.00 -18.54
C ILE A 12 -7.51 3.93 -17.83
N THR A 13 -7.13 2.66 -18.01
CA THR A 13 -7.80 1.53 -17.38
C THR A 13 -6.86 0.93 -16.33
N LEU A 14 -7.33 0.83 -15.09
CA LEU A 14 -6.58 0.23 -14.01
C LEU A 14 -6.91 -1.25 -13.90
N ASP A 15 -5.88 -2.09 -14.01
CA ASP A 15 -6.00 -3.52 -13.82
C ASP A 15 -5.77 -3.86 -12.34
N GLU A 16 -6.84 -4.17 -11.62
CA GLU A 16 -6.74 -4.50 -10.20
C GLU A 16 -5.94 -5.78 -9.96
N GLY A 17 -5.96 -6.73 -10.91
CA GLY A 17 -5.15 -7.93 -10.79
C GLY A 17 -3.67 -7.61 -10.75
N LEU A 18 -3.23 -6.69 -11.58
CA LEU A 18 -1.85 -6.22 -11.58
C LEU A 18 -1.51 -5.52 -10.27
N MET A 19 -2.41 -4.69 -9.75
CA MET A 19 -2.20 -4.00 -8.48
C MET A 19 -2.11 -4.98 -7.32
N LEU A 20 -2.95 -6.01 -7.29
CA LEU A 20 -2.88 -7.04 -6.27
C LEU A 20 -1.56 -7.80 -6.34
N GLN A 21 -1.05 -8.05 -7.55
CA GLN A 21 0.24 -8.69 -7.72
C GLN A 21 1.38 -7.81 -7.18
N ILE A 22 1.35 -6.52 -7.49
CA ILE A 22 2.35 -5.57 -6.98
C ILE A 22 2.35 -5.58 -5.46
N PHE A 23 1.17 -5.53 -4.83
CA PHE A 23 1.07 -5.54 -3.38
C PHE A 23 1.52 -6.88 -2.80
N ALA A 24 1.21 -8.01 -3.45
CA ALA A 24 1.69 -9.31 -3.00
C ALA A 24 3.21 -9.40 -3.00
N GLU A 25 3.85 -8.82 -4.00
CA GLU A 25 5.31 -8.80 -4.08
C GLU A 25 5.94 -7.80 -3.09
N ALA A 26 5.22 -6.74 -2.76
CA ALA A 26 5.73 -5.70 -1.85
C ALA A 26 6.01 -6.24 -0.44
N ILE A 27 5.30 -7.27 0.01
CA ILE A 27 5.49 -7.83 1.35
C ILE A 27 6.47 -9.00 1.39
N LYS A 28 6.93 -9.50 0.25
CA LYS A 28 7.84 -10.67 0.21
C LYS A 28 9.11 -10.50 1.05
N PRO A 29 9.79 -9.33 1.05
CA PRO A 29 10.99 -9.18 1.88
C PRO A 29 10.72 -9.35 3.38
N TRP A 30 9.48 -9.19 3.81
CA TRP A 30 9.08 -9.30 5.20
C TRP A 30 8.14 -10.46 5.45
N GLU A 31 8.25 -11.52 4.64
CA GLU A 31 7.43 -12.71 4.80
C GLU A 31 7.57 -13.28 6.22
N GLY A 32 6.44 -13.63 6.82
CA GLY A 32 6.38 -14.07 8.20
C GLY A 32 6.33 -12.93 9.22
N LYS A 33 6.54 -11.69 8.80
CA LYS A 33 6.53 -10.51 9.69
C LYS A 33 5.36 -9.58 9.41
N VAL A 34 4.85 -9.57 8.19
CA VAL A 34 3.73 -8.72 7.79
C VAL A 34 2.80 -9.50 6.86
N LYS A 35 1.51 -9.23 6.98
CA LYS A 35 0.49 -9.74 6.05
C LYS A 35 -0.62 -8.71 5.92
N TYR A 36 -1.40 -8.81 4.84
CA TYR A 36 -2.57 -7.96 4.67
C TYR A 36 -3.69 -8.46 5.60
N ALA A 37 -4.29 -7.52 6.32
CA ALA A 37 -5.32 -7.83 7.32
C ALA A 37 -6.74 -7.69 6.77
N GLY A 38 -6.88 -7.34 5.50
CA GLY A 38 -8.18 -7.16 4.86
C GLY A 38 -8.01 -6.75 3.42
N ASP A 39 -9.10 -6.29 2.83
CA ASP A 39 -9.12 -5.92 1.42
C ASP A 39 -8.28 -4.68 1.15
N ARG A 40 -7.61 -4.69 0.01
CA ARG A 40 -6.88 -3.55 -0.51
C ARG A 40 -7.78 -2.77 -1.44
N GLU A 41 -7.64 -1.45 -1.42
CA GLU A 41 -8.42 -0.56 -2.28
C GLU A 41 -7.52 0.18 -3.25
N PHE A 42 -8.01 0.33 -4.48
CA PHE A 42 -7.30 1.06 -5.53
C PHE A 42 -8.27 1.96 -6.25
N ARG A 43 -7.89 3.23 -6.46
CA ARG A 43 -8.72 4.18 -7.18
C ARG A 43 -7.87 5.05 -8.09
N LEU A 44 -8.39 5.37 -9.26
CA LEU A 44 -7.78 6.39 -10.12
C LEU A 44 -8.40 7.74 -9.77
N GLU A 45 -7.53 8.69 -9.50
CA GLU A 45 -7.91 10.07 -9.14
C GLU A 45 -7.19 11.04 -10.06
N GLU A 46 -7.55 12.32 -10.06
CA GLU A 46 -6.92 13.31 -10.93
C GLU A 46 -5.41 13.41 -10.74
N GLY A 47 -4.94 13.24 -9.52
CA GLY A 47 -3.52 13.29 -9.20
C GLY A 47 -2.76 12.00 -9.46
N GLY A 48 -3.46 10.94 -9.90
CA GLY A 48 -2.86 9.64 -10.13
C GLY A 48 -3.56 8.53 -9.39
N LEU A 49 -2.80 7.51 -9.00
CA LEU A 49 -3.35 6.34 -8.34
C LEU A 49 -3.40 6.52 -6.81
N PHE A 50 -4.55 6.23 -6.23
CA PHE A 50 -4.71 6.08 -4.79
C PHE A 50 -4.73 4.59 -4.44
N ALA A 51 -4.01 4.20 -3.39
CA ALA A 51 -4.00 2.83 -2.90
C ALA A 51 -4.07 2.79 -1.37
N TYR A 52 -4.80 1.81 -0.86
CA TYR A 52 -4.97 1.58 0.58
C TYR A 52 -4.80 0.10 0.87
N ALA A 53 -4.11 -0.23 1.96
CA ALA A 53 -3.99 -1.61 2.42
C ALA A 53 -3.91 -1.68 3.94
N PRO A 54 -4.74 -2.53 4.57
CA PRO A 54 -4.63 -2.80 6.00
C PRO A 54 -3.56 -3.86 6.24
N LEU A 55 -2.76 -3.70 7.30
CA LEU A 55 -1.65 -4.58 7.61
C LEU A 55 -1.75 -5.16 9.01
N SER A 56 -1.29 -6.40 9.14
CA SER A 56 -0.99 -7.04 10.41
C SER A 56 0.51 -7.24 10.49
N ILE A 57 1.16 -6.68 11.51
CA ILE A 57 2.62 -6.72 11.64
C ILE A 57 2.99 -7.44 12.93
N LYS A 58 4.03 -8.28 12.86
CA LYS A 58 4.55 -8.99 14.02
C LYS A 58 5.19 -8.01 15.00
N ILE A 59 4.85 -8.16 16.29
CA ILE A 59 5.42 -7.31 17.35
C ILE A 59 6.93 -7.50 17.39
N GLY A 60 7.65 -6.39 17.52
CA GLY A 60 9.11 -6.36 17.51
C GLY A 60 9.70 -5.93 16.19
N CYS A 61 8.89 -5.82 15.14
CA CYS A 61 9.35 -5.34 13.84
C CYS A 61 9.16 -3.83 13.74
N SER A 62 10.03 -3.18 12.97
CA SER A 62 9.94 -1.74 12.74
C SER A 62 8.84 -1.44 11.72
N ILE A 63 7.79 -0.78 12.15
CA ILE A 63 6.68 -0.38 11.28
C ILE A 63 7.18 0.58 10.20
N SER A 64 7.99 1.57 10.59
CA SER A 64 8.52 2.56 9.64
C SER A 64 9.37 1.92 8.56
N GLU A 65 10.20 0.95 8.91
CA GLU A 65 11.08 0.27 7.98
C GLU A 65 10.27 -0.59 6.99
N ILE A 66 9.30 -1.36 7.51
CA ILE A 66 8.46 -2.21 6.68
C ILE A 66 7.58 -1.37 5.75
N CYS A 67 6.85 -0.41 6.30
CA CYS A 67 5.96 0.42 5.50
C CYS A 67 6.73 1.30 4.51
N GLY A 68 7.87 1.84 4.92
CA GLY A 68 8.71 2.62 4.02
C GLY A 68 9.21 1.81 2.84
N GLY A 69 9.67 0.58 3.09
CA GLY A 69 10.13 -0.32 2.04
C GLY A 69 9.00 -0.76 1.10
N MET A 70 7.82 -1.05 1.65
CA MET A 70 6.66 -1.38 0.85
C MET A 70 6.25 -0.23 -0.06
N ILE A 71 6.17 0.98 0.49
CA ILE A 71 5.81 2.17 -0.29
C ILE A 71 6.80 2.40 -1.41
N GLU A 72 8.09 2.31 -1.13
CA GLU A 72 9.12 2.49 -2.14
C GLU A 72 8.97 1.50 -3.29
N TYR A 73 8.74 0.23 -2.96
CA TYR A 73 8.53 -0.80 -3.98
C TYR A 73 7.27 -0.53 -4.80
N ILE A 74 6.15 -0.25 -4.13
CA ILE A 74 4.86 -0.02 -4.80
C ILE A 74 4.94 1.19 -5.70
N ALA A 75 5.51 2.30 -5.22
CA ALA A 75 5.64 3.52 -6.00
C ALA A 75 6.46 3.28 -7.27
N GLY A 76 7.59 2.59 -7.16
CA GLY A 76 8.43 2.26 -8.30
C GLY A 76 7.72 1.33 -9.28
N ALA A 77 7.04 0.31 -8.79
CA ALA A 77 6.33 -0.64 -9.64
C ALA A 77 5.17 0.01 -10.39
N VAL A 78 4.41 0.88 -9.73
CA VAL A 78 3.30 1.60 -10.36
C VAL A 78 3.83 2.51 -11.48
N GLN A 79 4.86 3.28 -11.18
CA GLN A 79 5.43 4.19 -12.18
C GLN A 79 5.98 3.44 -13.39
N ASN A 80 6.68 2.33 -13.16
CA ASN A 80 7.31 1.58 -14.24
C ASN A 80 6.31 0.74 -15.04
N SER A 81 5.28 0.20 -14.38
CA SER A 81 4.32 -0.71 -15.03
C SER A 81 3.13 0.01 -15.65
N LEU A 82 2.67 1.09 -15.03
CA LEU A 82 1.45 1.78 -15.43
C LEU A 82 1.72 3.17 -15.99
N GLU A 83 2.94 3.66 -15.85
CA GLU A 83 3.33 5.01 -16.28
C GLU A 83 2.42 6.09 -15.67
N LEU A 84 1.90 5.81 -14.47
CA LEU A 84 1.05 6.73 -13.72
C LEU A 84 1.78 7.21 -12.48
N PRO A 85 1.62 8.48 -12.12
CA PRO A 85 2.11 8.92 -10.83
C PRO A 85 1.29 8.28 -9.73
N LEU A 86 1.94 8.00 -8.61
CA LEU A 86 1.26 7.55 -7.41
C LEU A 86 0.79 8.79 -6.65
N SER A 87 -0.52 8.94 -6.49
CA SER A 87 -1.09 10.07 -5.76
C SER A 87 -0.87 9.90 -4.26
N ASP A 88 -1.48 8.86 -3.70
CA ASP A 88 -1.38 8.55 -2.28
C ASP A 88 -1.31 7.04 -2.08
N ILE A 89 -0.48 6.60 -1.15
CA ILE A 89 -0.59 5.25 -0.58
C ILE A 89 -0.85 5.41 0.91
N VAL A 90 -1.83 4.67 1.42
CA VAL A 90 -2.09 4.60 2.85
C VAL A 90 -1.96 3.15 3.30
N LEU A 91 -0.98 2.88 4.16
CA LEU A 91 -0.82 1.59 4.81
C LEU A 91 -1.25 1.75 6.27
N GLU A 92 -2.28 1.01 6.66
CA GLU A 92 -2.82 1.10 8.00
C GLU A 92 -2.49 -0.17 8.78
N VAL A 93 -1.70 -0.04 9.84
CA VAL A 93 -1.40 -1.17 10.71
C VAL A 93 -2.55 -1.31 11.69
N VAL A 94 -3.41 -2.27 11.45
CA VAL A 94 -4.62 -2.50 12.26
C VAL A 94 -4.41 -3.51 13.36
N GLN A 95 -3.38 -4.35 13.24
CA GLN A 95 -3.05 -5.37 14.22
C GLN A 95 -1.56 -5.53 14.36
N MET A 96 -1.13 -5.88 15.58
CA MET A 96 0.22 -6.37 15.83
C MET A 96 0.10 -7.72 16.51
N THR A 97 0.89 -8.70 16.08
CA THR A 97 0.76 -10.07 16.52
C THR A 97 2.04 -10.60 17.14
N THR A 98 1.88 -11.53 18.09
CA THR A 98 2.96 -12.38 18.59
C THR A 98 2.53 -13.83 18.36
N SER A 99 3.39 -14.78 18.71
CA SER A 99 3.05 -16.20 18.66
C SER A 99 1.87 -16.56 19.58
N LYS A 100 1.54 -15.70 20.55
CA LYS A 100 0.52 -16.00 21.58
C LYS A 100 -0.63 -14.98 21.63
N LYS A 101 -0.52 -13.84 20.92
CA LYS A 101 -1.40 -12.72 21.20
C LYS A 101 -1.56 -11.83 19.98
N THR A 102 -2.78 -11.32 19.78
CA THR A 102 -3.05 -10.29 18.77
C THR A 102 -3.46 -9.01 19.51
N VAL A 103 -2.80 -7.91 19.18
CA VAL A 103 -3.09 -6.59 19.74
C VAL A 103 -3.57 -5.70 18.61
N LYS A 104 -4.73 -5.07 18.79
CA LYS A 104 -5.23 -4.12 17.79
C LYS A 104 -4.44 -2.81 17.89
N ARG A 105 -4.09 -2.28 16.75
CA ARG A 105 -3.41 -1.00 16.62
C ARG A 105 -4.07 -0.21 15.50
N ASP A 106 -3.84 1.10 15.52
CA ASP A 106 -4.35 1.99 14.49
C ASP A 106 -3.25 2.98 14.13
N ILE A 107 -2.31 2.49 13.33
CA ILE A 107 -1.17 3.28 12.86
C ILE A 107 -1.26 3.38 11.35
N LYS A 108 -1.28 4.60 10.84
CA LYS A 108 -1.32 4.84 9.40
C LYS A 108 0.02 5.38 8.93
N VAL A 109 0.53 4.79 7.86
CA VAL A 109 1.70 5.29 7.17
C VAL A 109 1.26 5.68 5.78
N SER A 110 1.42 6.95 5.44
CA SER A 110 0.94 7.52 4.18
C SER A 110 2.08 8.06 3.36
N TYR A 111 1.95 7.95 2.05
CA TYR A 111 2.82 8.57 1.08
C TYR A 111 1.99 9.60 0.31
N ARG A 112 2.41 10.86 0.35
CA ARG A 112 1.73 11.95 -0.36
C ARG A 112 2.74 12.89 -0.97
N GLY A 113 2.62 13.10 -2.26
CA GLY A 113 3.46 14.06 -2.95
C GLY A 113 4.96 13.77 -2.85
N GLY A 114 5.36 12.51 -2.66
CA GLY A 114 6.75 12.12 -2.53
C GLY A 114 7.25 12.02 -1.09
N GLU A 115 6.41 12.31 -0.11
CA GLU A 115 6.78 12.26 1.31
C GLU A 115 6.02 11.17 2.06
N THR A 116 6.71 10.50 2.97
CA THR A 116 6.12 9.48 3.82
C THR A 116 5.82 10.07 5.19
N GLU A 117 4.59 9.89 5.66
CA GLU A 117 4.14 10.37 6.97
C GLU A 117 3.58 9.20 7.79
N GLU A 118 3.82 9.23 9.09
CA GLU A 118 3.29 8.24 10.01
C GLU A 118 2.40 8.91 11.05
N GLU A 119 1.17 8.39 11.23
CA GLU A 119 0.25 8.83 12.26
C GLU A 119 -0.05 7.66 13.19
N GLN A 120 -0.04 7.92 14.48
CA GLN A 120 -0.35 6.93 15.51
C GLN A 120 -1.54 7.39 16.34
N GLN A 121 -2.53 6.52 16.49
CA GLN A 121 -3.72 6.78 17.30
C GLN A 121 -3.75 5.90 18.53
#